data_aa53a9ad8478228421c13719e4b5972e
#
_entry.id   aa53a9ad8478228421c13719e4b5972e
#
_cell.length_a   1.000
_cell.length_b   1.000
_cell.length_c   1.000
_cell.angle_alpha   90.00
_cell.angle_beta   90.00
_cell.angle_gamma   90.00
#
_symmetry.space_group_name_H-M   'P 1'
#
loop_
_entity.id
_entity.type
_entity.pdbx_description
1 polymer ?
#
loop_
_entity_poly.entity_id
_entity_poly.type
_entity_poly.pdbx_seq_one_letter_code
_entity_poly.pdbx_strand_id
1 'polypeptide(L)'
;SDLVPLQHKPIVAARYSYIKEGCKLNLDDLPPELAVATRKDSKTGKVSNYSHVYKRLDRNKPSTTMVPGHNAFPVHPTLNRTLTAREAARIQTFPDTHEFFGTRQEQCIQVGNAVPPKMAEPFLRKIHQYLEEGVNNES
;
A
#
# COMPACT_ATOMS: atom_id res chain seq x y z
N SER A 1 17.09 -4.72 1.76
CA SER A 1 16.89 -3.64 0.79
C SER A 1 15.41 -3.49 0.48
N ASP A 2 14.88 -2.28 0.59
CA ASP A 2 13.48 -1.91 0.34
C ASP A 2 13.10 -1.92 -1.15
N LEU A 3 14.06 -2.16 -2.02
CA LEU A 3 13.90 -2.35 -3.47
C LEU A 3 13.55 -3.80 -3.86
N VAL A 4 13.69 -4.75 -2.94
CA VAL A 4 13.46 -6.16 -3.26
C VAL A 4 11.96 -6.47 -3.33
N PRO A 5 11.45 -6.95 -4.46
CA PRO A 5 10.05 -7.34 -4.58
C PRO A 5 9.72 -8.55 -3.69
N LEU A 6 8.47 -8.66 -3.28
CA LEU A 6 7.98 -9.89 -2.66
C LEU A 6 7.96 -11.00 -3.72
N GLN A 7 8.59 -12.12 -3.38
CA GLN A 7 8.43 -13.34 -4.17
C GLN A 7 7.08 -13.97 -3.86
N HIS A 8 6.14 -13.81 -4.77
CA HIS A 8 4.83 -14.45 -4.67
C HIS A 8 4.91 -15.91 -5.12
N LYS A 9 4.06 -16.76 -4.53
CA LYS A 9 3.85 -18.10 -5.07
C LYS A 9 3.37 -18.01 -6.52
N PRO A 10 3.73 -18.95 -7.42
CA PRO A 10 3.34 -18.91 -8.83
C PRO A 10 1.83 -18.70 -9.05
N ILE A 11 1.00 -19.36 -8.24
CA ILE A 11 -0.46 -19.22 -8.29
C ILE A 11 -0.94 -17.78 -7.98
N VAL A 12 -0.25 -17.06 -7.09
CA VAL A 12 -0.60 -15.67 -6.74
C VAL A 12 -0.20 -14.73 -7.88
N ALA A 13 0.98 -14.92 -8.44
CA ALA A 13 1.44 -14.16 -9.60
C ALA A 13 0.54 -14.39 -10.82
N ALA A 14 0.08 -15.64 -11.04
CA ALA A 14 -0.88 -15.96 -12.08
C ALA A 14 -2.22 -15.24 -11.89
N ARG A 15 -2.74 -15.13 -10.66
CA ARG A 15 -3.95 -14.35 -10.37
C ARG A 15 -3.81 -12.87 -10.71
N TYR A 16 -2.63 -12.30 -10.52
CA TYR A 16 -2.40 -10.90 -10.85
C TYR A 16 -2.53 -10.62 -12.35
N SER A 17 -2.26 -11.56 -13.24
CA SER A 17 -2.42 -11.39 -14.69
C SER A 17 -3.87 -11.17 -15.11
N TYR A 18 -4.84 -11.62 -14.31
CA TYR A 18 -6.27 -11.41 -14.56
C TYR A 18 -6.79 -10.06 -14.06
N ILE A 19 -5.96 -9.25 -13.39
CA ILE A 19 -6.37 -7.94 -12.89
C ILE A 19 -5.97 -6.88 -13.91
N LYS A 20 -6.94 -6.26 -14.53
CA LYS A 20 -6.72 -5.12 -15.44
C LYS A 20 -6.24 -3.90 -14.65
N GLU A 21 -5.50 -3.00 -15.30
CA GLU A 21 -5.02 -1.76 -14.70
C GLU A 21 -6.19 -0.94 -14.12
N GLY A 22 -6.03 -0.46 -12.90
CA GLY A 22 -7.07 0.28 -12.19
C GLY A 22 -8.21 -0.55 -11.59
N CYS A 23 -8.24 -1.86 -11.83
CA CYS A 23 -9.33 -2.73 -11.41
C CYS A 23 -8.98 -3.59 -10.20
N LYS A 24 -10.02 -4.13 -9.57
CA LYS A 24 -9.93 -5.24 -8.61
C LYS A 24 -10.03 -6.57 -9.36
N LEU A 25 -9.52 -7.63 -8.73
CA LEU A 25 -9.73 -8.98 -9.21
C LEU A 25 -11.23 -9.29 -9.18
N ASN A 26 -11.75 -9.68 -10.32
CA ASN A 26 -13.06 -10.31 -10.40
C ASN A 26 -12.86 -11.82 -10.30
N LEU A 27 -13.49 -12.45 -9.31
CA LEU A 27 -13.33 -13.89 -9.06
C LEU A 27 -13.96 -14.75 -10.16
N ASP A 28 -14.95 -14.21 -10.85
CA ASP A 28 -15.65 -14.91 -11.94
C ASP A 28 -14.78 -15.01 -13.22
N ASP A 29 -13.75 -14.15 -13.32
CA ASP A 29 -12.79 -14.17 -14.44
C ASP A 29 -11.67 -15.20 -14.24
N LEU A 30 -11.58 -15.82 -13.05
CA LEU A 30 -10.53 -16.77 -12.73
C LEU A 30 -10.90 -18.19 -13.17
N PRO A 31 -9.97 -18.91 -13.82
CA PRO A 31 -10.13 -20.34 -14.04
C PRO A 31 -10.15 -21.10 -12.69
N PRO A 32 -10.81 -22.27 -12.63
CA PRO A 32 -11.01 -23.03 -11.39
C PRO A 32 -9.71 -23.33 -10.62
N GLU A 33 -8.63 -23.58 -11.32
CA GLU A 33 -7.29 -23.86 -10.73
C GLU A 33 -6.67 -22.66 -10.04
N LEU A 34 -7.11 -21.44 -10.37
CA LEU A 34 -6.68 -20.19 -9.74
C LEU A 34 -7.69 -19.67 -8.69
N ALA A 35 -8.74 -20.41 -8.39
CA ALA A 35 -9.74 -19.99 -7.43
C ALA A 35 -9.12 -19.54 -6.11
N VAL A 36 -9.61 -18.43 -5.56
CA VAL A 36 -9.20 -17.92 -4.25
C VAL A 36 -10.04 -18.62 -3.19
N ALA A 37 -9.39 -19.24 -2.20
CA ALA A 37 -10.09 -19.81 -1.07
C ALA A 37 -10.81 -18.66 -0.31
N THR A 38 -12.13 -18.61 -0.47
CA THR A 38 -12.95 -17.64 0.23
C THR A 38 -13.25 -18.17 1.63
N ARG A 39 -12.83 -17.43 2.67
CA ARG A 39 -13.27 -17.71 4.03
C ARG A 39 -14.70 -17.18 4.20
N LYS A 40 -15.67 -18.06 4.29
CA LYS A 40 -17.00 -17.70 4.80
C LYS A 40 -16.90 -17.51 6.31
N ASP A 41 -17.28 -16.33 6.78
CA ASP A 41 -17.50 -16.11 8.20
C ASP A 41 -18.64 -17.01 8.65
N SER A 42 -18.38 -17.89 9.62
CA SER A 42 -19.35 -18.89 10.10
C SER A 42 -20.58 -18.28 10.78
N LYS A 43 -20.49 -17.03 11.25
CA LYS A 43 -21.59 -16.33 11.94
C LYS A 43 -22.43 -15.46 11.02
N THR A 44 -21.81 -14.83 10.02
CA THR A 44 -22.48 -13.84 9.17
C THR A 44 -22.72 -14.34 7.74
N GLY A 45 -22.16 -15.48 7.36
CA GLY A 45 -22.18 -15.99 5.98
C GLY A 45 -21.42 -15.10 4.98
N LYS A 46 -20.83 -13.99 5.45
CA LYS A 46 -20.16 -13.00 4.62
C LYS A 46 -18.84 -13.58 4.10
N VAL A 47 -18.68 -13.59 2.80
CA VAL A 47 -17.43 -13.98 2.16
C VAL A 47 -16.38 -12.91 2.44
N SER A 48 -15.28 -13.29 3.08
CA SER A 48 -14.15 -12.40 3.32
C SER A 48 -13.54 -12.00 1.98
N ASN A 49 -13.78 -10.76 1.59
CA ASN A 49 -13.34 -10.23 0.32
C ASN A 49 -11.93 -9.65 0.50
N TYR A 50 -10.91 -10.34 0.02
CA TYR A 50 -9.51 -9.84 -0.05
C TYR A 50 -9.34 -8.71 -1.08
N SER A 51 -10.35 -7.89 -1.25
CA SER A 51 -10.48 -6.92 -2.34
C SER A 51 -9.41 -5.83 -2.35
N HIS A 52 -8.76 -5.56 -1.22
CA HIS A 52 -7.67 -4.59 -1.13
C HIS A 52 -6.32 -5.16 -1.58
N VAL A 53 -6.09 -6.48 -1.40
CA VAL A 53 -4.84 -7.15 -1.79
C VAL A 53 -4.79 -7.41 -3.30
N TYR A 54 -5.94 -7.66 -3.91
CA TYR A 54 -6.07 -7.94 -5.33
C TYR A 54 -6.61 -6.73 -6.10
N LYS A 55 -6.02 -5.56 -5.87
CA LYS A 55 -6.29 -4.34 -6.63
C LYS A 55 -5.02 -3.89 -7.34
N ARG A 56 -5.08 -3.75 -8.66
CA ARG A 56 -4.01 -3.18 -9.46
C ARG A 56 -4.15 -1.66 -9.49
N LEU A 57 -3.05 -0.96 -9.30
CA LEU A 57 -3.03 0.50 -9.46
C LEU A 57 -3.24 0.91 -10.91
N ASP A 58 -3.67 2.15 -11.10
CA ASP A 58 -3.77 2.83 -12.38
C ASP A 58 -2.68 3.90 -12.45
N ARG A 59 -1.90 3.90 -13.53
CA ARG A 59 -0.79 4.86 -13.72
C ARG A 59 -1.26 6.33 -13.80
N ASN A 60 -2.50 6.54 -14.19
CA ASN A 60 -3.06 7.87 -14.45
C ASN A 60 -3.99 8.35 -13.34
N LYS A 61 -4.09 7.63 -12.21
CA LYS A 61 -4.96 7.98 -11.09
C LYS A 61 -4.20 7.99 -9.76
N PRO A 62 -4.70 8.75 -8.78
CA PRO A 62 -4.19 8.67 -7.42
C PRO A 62 -4.22 7.24 -6.90
N SER A 63 -3.21 6.88 -6.12
CA SER A 63 -3.14 5.58 -5.46
C SER A 63 -4.26 5.41 -4.43
N THR A 64 -4.58 4.16 -4.15
CA THR A 64 -5.37 3.83 -2.96
C THR A 64 -4.54 3.99 -1.70
N THR A 65 -5.19 4.11 -0.55
CA THR A 65 -4.54 4.10 0.76
C THR A 65 -3.59 2.92 0.89
N MET A 66 -2.35 3.19 1.31
CA MET A 66 -1.37 2.16 1.66
C MET A 66 -1.73 1.59 3.02
N VAL A 67 -2.10 0.32 3.05
CA VAL A 67 -2.44 -0.37 4.31
C VAL A 67 -1.17 -1.02 4.85
N PRO A 68 -0.85 -0.86 6.15
CA PRO A 68 0.30 -1.53 6.75
C PRO A 68 0.11 -3.04 6.74
N GLY A 69 1.16 -3.78 6.39
CA GLY A 69 1.15 -5.23 6.46
C GLY A 69 1.93 -5.93 5.35
N HIS A 70 2.22 -7.18 5.63
CA HIS A 70 3.08 -8.08 4.88
C HIS A 70 2.69 -8.27 3.39
N ASN A 71 1.38 -8.31 3.09
CA ASN A 71 0.86 -8.52 1.73
C ASN A 71 -0.21 -7.49 1.36
N ALA A 72 -0.22 -6.33 2.03
CA ALA A 72 -1.33 -5.39 1.93
C ALA A 72 -1.13 -4.33 0.83
N PHE A 73 0.04 -4.26 0.23
CA PHE A 73 0.27 -3.32 -0.85
C PHE A 73 -0.46 -3.72 -2.12
N PRO A 74 -0.98 -2.76 -2.87
CA PRO A 74 -1.65 -3.02 -4.13
C PRO A 74 -0.72 -3.63 -5.17
N VAL A 75 -1.31 -4.21 -6.21
CA VAL A 75 -0.58 -4.76 -7.34
C VAL A 75 0.00 -3.63 -8.18
N HIS A 76 1.23 -3.79 -8.62
CA HIS A 76 1.92 -2.85 -9.51
C HIS A 76 1.11 -2.62 -10.80
N PRO A 77 1.06 -1.40 -11.35
CA PRO A 77 0.21 -1.10 -12.52
C PRO A 77 0.41 -2.04 -13.71
N THR A 78 1.67 -2.38 -14.00
CA THR A 78 2.06 -3.13 -15.20
C THR A 78 2.72 -4.49 -14.94
N LEU A 79 3.15 -4.74 -13.69
CA LEU A 79 3.83 -5.98 -13.33
C LEU A 79 2.93 -6.89 -12.48
N ASN A 80 3.07 -8.21 -12.62
CA ASN A 80 2.29 -9.19 -11.86
C ASN A 80 2.91 -9.47 -10.48
N ARG A 81 3.10 -8.41 -9.71
CA ARG A 81 3.58 -8.41 -8.32
C ARG A 81 2.98 -7.25 -7.53
N THR A 82 3.06 -7.30 -6.22
CA THR A 82 2.77 -6.13 -5.38
C THR A 82 3.90 -5.10 -5.46
N LEU A 83 3.64 -3.91 -4.97
CA LEU A 83 4.66 -2.87 -4.82
C LEU A 83 5.79 -3.33 -3.89
N THR A 84 7.00 -2.86 -4.14
CA THR A 84 8.08 -2.89 -3.16
C THR A 84 7.85 -1.85 -2.06
N ALA A 85 8.57 -1.95 -0.94
CA ALA A 85 8.49 -0.94 0.11
C ALA A 85 8.91 0.44 -0.42
N ARG A 86 9.94 0.52 -1.28
CA ARG A 86 10.39 1.77 -1.90
C ARG A 86 9.36 2.37 -2.87
N GLU A 87 8.72 1.56 -3.70
CA GLU A 87 7.66 2.04 -4.59
C GLU A 87 6.48 2.61 -3.80
N ALA A 88 6.06 1.94 -2.74
CA ALA A 88 5.03 2.42 -1.84
C ALA A 88 5.46 3.71 -1.09
N ALA A 89 6.71 3.80 -0.65
CA ALA A 89 7.27 4.99 -0.01
C ALA A 89 7.28 6.21 -0.94
N ARG A 90 7.63 6.03 -2.21
CA ARG A 90 7.55 7.09 -3.23
C ARG A 90 6.12 7.59 -3.43
N ILE A 91 5.14 6.69 -3.46
CA ILE A 91 3.72 7.06 -3.52
C ILE A 91 3.32 7.85 -2.26
N GLN A 92 3.84 7.47 -1.10
CA GLN A 92 3.68 8.17 0.17
C GLN A 92 4.55 9.44 0.27
N THR A 93 5.23 9.84 -0.80
CA THR A 93 6.05 11.05 -0.88
C THR A 93 7.31 11.07 -0.01
N PHE A 94 7.81 9.91 0.41
CA PHE A 94 9.13 9.83 1.04
C PHE A 94 10.23 10.15 0.03
N PRO A 95 11.27 10.90 0.44
CA PRO A 95 12.44 11.08 -0.41
C PRO A 95 13.20 9.75 -0.58
N ASP A 96 13.88 9.59 -1.71
CA ASP A 96 14.64 8.37 -1.99
C ASP A 96 15.83 8.17 -1.04
N THR A 97 16.28 9.23 -0.39
CA THR A 97 17.33 9.23 0.63
C THR A 97 16.85 8.70 1.99
N HIS A 98 15.53 8.59 2.21
CA HIS A 98 15.00 8.06 3.46
C HIS A 98 15.20 6.54 3.51
N GLU A 99 15.86 6.04 4.53
CA GLU A 99 16.13 4.62 4.72
C GLU A 99 15.09 3.97 5.65
N PHE A 100 14.63 2.79 5.25
CA PHE A 100 13.77 1.95 6.07
C PHE A 100 14.58 0.77 6.59
N PHE A 101 14.45 0.46 7.87
CA PHE A 101 15.25 -0.58 8.54
C PHE A 101 14.40 -1.81 8.86
N GLY A 102 15.11 -2.92 9.11
CA GLY A 102 14.51 -4.20 9.47
C GLY A 102 14.13 -5.06 8.27
N THR A 103 13.30 -6.04 8.55
CA THR A 103 12.77 -6.96 7.54
C THR A 103 11.86 -6.25 6.55
N ARG A 104 11.63 -6.85 5.38
CA ARG A 104 10.68 -6.31 4.40
C ARG A 104 9.29 -6.04 5.00
N GLN A 105 8.84 -6.92 5.88
CA GLN A 105 7.54 -6.75 6.54
C GLN A 105 7.52 -5.49 7.41
N GLU A 106 8.57 -5.28 8.21
CA GLU A 106 8.71 -4.09 9.05
C GLU A 106 8.80 -2.82 8.20
N GLN A 107 9.55 -2.83 7.11
CA GLN A 107 9.60 -1.72 6.17
C GLN A 107 8.22 -1.40 5.56
N CYS A 108 7.45 -2.41 5.17
CA CYS A 108 6.08 -2.22 4.68
C CYS A 108 5.14 -1.66 5.76
N ILE A 109 5.32 -2.06 7.02
CA ILE A 109 4.56 -1.52 8.16
C ILE A 109 4.93 -0.05 8.39
N GLN A 110 6.22 0.29 8.36
CA GLN A 110 6.68 1.68 8.51
C GLN A 110 6.07 2.58 7.44
N VAL A 111 6.12 2.18 6.17
CA VAL A 111 5.53 2.93 5.07
C VAL A 111 4.01 3.05 5.21
N GLY A 112 3.32 1.96 5.54
CA GLY A 112 1.86 1.95 5.62
C GLY A 112 1.29 2.74 6.79
N ASN A 113 2.03 2.86 7.91
CA ASN A 113 1.62 3.63 9.09
C ASN A 113 2.01 5.11 9.01
N ALA A 114 2.84 5.48 8.05
CA ALA A 114 3.35 6.84 7.97
C ALA A 114 2.31 7.83 7.43
N VAL A 115 2.35 9.04 7.96
CA VAL A 115 1.74 10.20 7.28
C VAL A 115 2.67 10.64 6.16
N PRO A 116 2.18 10.84 4.93
CA PRO A 116 3.02 11.28 3.82
C PRO A 116 3.76 12.59 4.14
N PRO A 117 5.10 12.65 4.01
CA PRO A 117 5.89 13.84 4.38
C PRO A 117 5.39 15.14 3.75
N LYS A 118 5.06 15.13 2.46
CA LYS A 118 4.52 16.33 1.79
C LYS A 118 3.13 16.73 2.30
N MET A 119 2.38 15.83 2.88
CA MET A 119 1.10 16.13 3.53
C MET A 119 1.33 16.70 4.93
N ALA A 120 2.29 16.15 5.69
CA ALA A 120 2.59 16.59 7.05
C ALA A 120 3.24 17.98 7.08
N GLU A 121 4.07 18.32 6.11
CA GLU A 121 4.89 19.54 6.10
C GLU A 121 4.09 20.84 6.31
N PRO A 122 2.98 21.13 5.59
CA PRO A 122 2.23 22.37 5.80
C PRO A 122 1.62 22.47 7.19
N PHE A 123 1.20 21.36 7.79
CA PHE A 123 0.68 21.33 9.14
C PHE A 123 1.77 21.65 10.17
N LEU A 124 2.94 21.03 10.01
CA LEU A 124 4.09 21.26 10.90
C LEU A 124 4.60 22.71 10.80
N ARG A 125 4.66 23.29 9.59
CA ARG A 125 5.00 24.69 9.40
C ARG A 125 4.03 25.62 10.11
N LYS A 126 2.73 25.31 10.06
CA LYS A 126 1.71 26.12 10.72
C LYS A 126 1.82 26.02 12.25
N ILE A 127 2.03 24.84 12.79
CA ILE A 127 2.27 24.63 14.22
C ILE A 127 3.52 25.40 14.67
N HIS A 128 4.62 25.31 13.93
CA HIS A 128 5.85 26.03 14.25
C HIS A 128 5.63 27.54 14.28
N GLN A 129 4.93 28.10 13.29
CA GLN A 129 4.57 29.51 13.26
C GLN A 129 3.78 29.96 14.51
N TYR A 130 2.79 29.17 14.93
CA TYR A 130 2.02 29.48 16.16
C TYR A 130 2.88 29.46 17.42
N LEU A 131 3.83 28.53 17.51
CA LEU A 131 4.72 28.45 18.66
C LEU A 131 5.68 29.66 18.72
N GLU A 132 6.20 30.13 17.57
CA GLU A 132 7.04 31.33 17.51
C GLU A 132 6.27 32.60 17.85
N GLU A 133 5.03 32.76 17.36
CA GLU A 133 4.15 33.89 17.67
C GLU A 133 3.77 33.90 19.14
N GLY A 134 3.52 32.73 19.77
CA GLY A 134 3.19 32.62 21.21
C GLY A 134 4.35 33.05 22.11
N VAL A 135 5.58 32.66 21.78
CA VAL A 135 6.78 33.03 22.56
C VAL A 135 7.02 34.58 22.51
N ASN A 136 6.73 35.22 21.39
CA ASN A 136 6.94 36.66 21.21
C ASN A 136 5.88 37.51 21.92
N ASN A 137 4.71 36.93 22.28
CA ASN A 137 3.65 37.64 22.99
C ASN A 137 3.74 37.56 24.54
N GLU A 138 4.62 36.73 25.06
CA GLU A 138 4.88 36.60 26.53
C GLU A 138 6.14 37.34 26.99
N SER A 139 6.76 38.11 26.09
CA SER A 139 7.94 38.96 26.36
C SER A 139 7.52 40.42 26.43
#